data_fbf8f7ddf5a62f6933165d7137927d99
#
_entry.id   fbf8f7ddf5a62f6933165d7137927d99
#
_cell.length_a   1.000
_cell.length_b   1.000
_cell.length_c   1.000
_cell.angle_alpha   90.00
_cell.angle_beta   90.00
_cell.angle_gamma   90.00
#
_symmetry.space_group_name_H-M   'P 1'
#
loop_
_entity.id
_entity.type
_entity.pdbx_description
1 polymer ?
#
loop_
_entity_poly.entity_id
_entity_poly.type
_entity_poly.pdbx_seq_one_letter_code
_entity_poly.pdbx_strand_id
1 'polypeptide(L)'
;VVEDATATLQKMLQKYTTSDALGGKYDTMATHFFNGEVAMLPNGPWMIPDFKSTDKAPEGFYDKVGIMLLPGSGMESVPTPGDMVGAKDPDKIKAAVAFLKFETSAENQIKALEMAGLQPVSSNIEVPQSLKDSDPLMADVLEIQSKAKYTYGQNQAYWYQNVIDVFSN
;
A
#
# COMPACT_ATOMS: atom_id res chain seq x y z
N VAL A 1 -9.65 -15.81 -19.81
CA VAL A 1 -8.88 -15.19 -18.69
C VAL A 1 -9.50 -13.85 -18.28
N VAL A 2 -9.64 -12.86 -19.22
CA VAL A 2 -10.22 -11.55 -18.88
C VAL A 2 -11.69 -11.68 -18.50
N GLU A 3 -12.48 -12.44 -19.26
CA GLU A 3 -13.90 -12.71 -18.96
C GLU A 3 -14.07 -13.35 -17.57
N ASP A 4 -13.26 -14.35 -17.23
CA ASP A 4 -13.33 -15.04 -15.94
C ASP A 4 -12.96 -14.11 -14.79
N ALA A 5 -11.92 -13.26 -14.98
CA ALA A 5 -11.52 -12.26 -14.00
C ALA A 5 -12.64 -11.23 -13.78
N THR A 6 -13.24 -10.72 -14.86
CA THR A 6 -14.36 -9.76 -14.80
C THR A 6 -15.58 -10.37 -14.12
N ALA A 7 -15.94 -11.62 -14.47
CA ALA A 7 -17.05 -12.32 -13.82
C ALA A 7 -16.80 -12.56 -12.32
N THR A 8 -15.53 -12.85 -11.96
CA THR A 8 -15.14 -13.00 -10.56
C THR A 8 -15.26 -11.68 -9.81
N LEU A 9 -14.75 -10.59 -10.38
CA LEU A 9 -14.86 -9.25 -9.80
C LEU A 9 -16.32 -8.83 -9.64
N GLN A 10 -17.15 -9.03 -10.68
CA GLN A 10 -18.58 -8.74 -10.62
C GLN A 10 -19.26 -9.50 -9.48
N LYS A 11 -18.96 -10.80 -9.35
CA LYS A 11 -19.50 -11.61 -8.25
C LYS A 11 -19.04 -11.11 -6.88
N MET A 12 -17.78 -10.72 -6.75
CA MET A 12 -17.25 -10.15 -5.51
C MET A 12 -17.98 -8.87 -5.14
N LEU A 13 -18.10 -7.93 -6.08
CA LEU A 13 -18.78 -6.65 -5.88
C LEU A 13 -20.26 -6.82 -5.54
N GLN A 14 -20.96 -7.79 -6.13
CA GLN A 14 -22.37 -8.02 -5.89
C GLN A 14 -22.70 -8.77 -4.59
N LYS A 15 -21.76 -9.59 -4.09
CA LYS A 15 -22.08 -10.54 -3.00
C LYS A 15 -21.25 -10.36 -1.74
N TYR A 16 -20.06 -9.78 -1.84
CA TYR A 16 -19.08 -9.84 -0.77
C TYR A 16 -18.49 -8.47 -0.38
N THR A 17 -19.07 -7.38 -0.90
CA THR A 17 -18.67 -6.02 -0.56
C THR A 17 -19.88 -5.22 -0.06
N THR A 18 -19.61 -4.03 0.44
CA THR A 18 -20.64 -3.05 0.80
C THR A 18 -21.34 -2.49 -0.43
N SER A 19 -22.55 -1.99 -0.29
CA SER A 19 -23.37 -1.49 -1.40
C SER A 19 -22.76 -0.26 -2.10
N ASP A 20 -21.88 0.46 -1.43
CA ASP A 20 -21.16 1.64 -1.89
C ASP A 20 -19.73 1.35 -2.38
N ALA A 21 -19.35 0.07 -2.49
CA ALA A 21 -18.03 -0.32 -3.00
C ALA A 21 -17.77 0.18 -4.43
N LEU A 22 -18.82 0.29 -5.25
CA LEU A 22 -18.74 0.94 -6.55
C LEU A 22 -18.80 2.46 -6.36
N GLY A 23 -17.71 3.14 -6.67
CA GLY A 23 -17.57 4.58 -6.52
C GLY A 23 -17.19 5.07 -5.12
N GLY A 24 -17.00 4.17 -4.18
CA GLY A 24 -16.51 4.50 -2.84
C GLY A 24 -15.09 5.07 -2.88
N LYS A 25 -14.85 6.08 -2.02
CA LYS A 25 -13.52 6.65 -1.83
C LYS A 25 -12.71 5.80 -0.85
N TYR A 26 -11.39 5.97 -0.88
CA TYR A 26 -10.46 5.28 0.02
C TYR A 26 -10.88 5.37 1.50
N ASP A 27 -11.16 6.58 1.99
CA ASP A 27 -11.53 6.78 3.39
C ASP A 27 -12.83 6.07 3.77
N THR A 28 -13.80 6.02 2.86
CA THR A 28 -15.07 5.31 3.08
C THR A 28 -14.82 3.81 3.21
N MET A 29 -14.01 3.23 2.32
CA MET A 29 -13.70 1.81 2.36
C MET A 29 -12.87 1.43 3.59
N ALA A 30 -11.92 2.28 3.99
CA ALA A 30 -11.16 2.11 5.22
C ALA A 30 -12.07 2.17 6.47
N THR A 31 -13.05 3.07 6.48
CA THR A 31 -14.02 3.20 7.58
C THR A 31 -14.87 1.93 7.76
N HIS A 32 -15.32 1.29 6.67
CA HIS A 32 -16.03 0.00 6.76
C HIS A 32 -15.19 -1.08 7.45
N PHE A 33 -13.88 -1.10 7.17
CA PHE A 33 -12.96 -2.03 7.83
C PHE A 33 -12.77 -1.69 9.31
N PHE A 34 -12.58 -0.41 9.65
CA PHE A 34 -12.43 0.03 11.05
C PHE A 34 -13.70 -0.24 11.88
N ASN A 35 -14.87 -0.14 11.27
CA ASN A 35 -16.14 -0.44 11.92
C ASN A 35 -16.45 -1.94 12.02
N GLY A 36 -15.62 -2.81 11.41
CA GLY A 36 -15.86 -4.25 11.38
C GLY A 36 -17.01 -4.68 10.45
N GLU A 37 -17.42 -3.82 9.52
CA GLU A 37 -18.46 -4.12 8.53
C GLU A 37 -17.94 -5.02 7.41
N VAL A 38 -16.64 -5.00 7.17
CA VAL A 38 -15.93 -5.92 6.27
C VAL A 38 -14.78 -6.61 7.01
N ALA A 39 -14.62 -7.91 6.76
CA ALA A 39 -13.60 -8.72 7.42
C ALA A 39 -12.22 -8.64 6.76
N MET A 40 -12.15 -8.21 5.50
CA MET A 40 -10.91 -8.14 4.72
C MET A 40 -10.89 -6.87 3.89
N LEU A 41 -9.72 -6.25 3.82
CA LEU A 41 -9.47 -5.07 3.01
C LEU A 41 -8.16 -5.27 2.25
N PRO A 42 -8.19 -5.44 0.92
CA PRO A 42 -6.98 -5.39 0.11
C PRO A 42 -6.35 -3.99 0.20
N ASN A 43 -5.16 -3.90 0.79
CA ASN A 43 -4.48 -2.62 0.99
C ASN A 43 -2.98 -2.85 1.23
N GLY A 44 -2.27 -1.82 1.67
CA GLY A 44 -0.84 -1.86 1.91
C GLY A 44 -0.42 -1.41 3.32
N PRO A 45 0.88 -1.53 3.63
CA PRO A 45 1.41 -1.28 4.97
C PRO A 45 1.26 0.17 5.44
N TRP A 46 1.02 1.12 4.54
CA TRP A 46 0.71 2.52 4.89
C TRP A 46 -0.55 2.68 5.75
N MET A 47 -1.41 1.65 5.89
CA MET A 47 -2.54 1.67 6.81
C MET A 47 -2.16 1.35 8.27
N ILE A 48 -1.00 0.76 8.52
CA ILE A 48 -0.63 0.32 9.87
C ILE A 48 -0.65 1.48 10.90
N PRO A 49 -0.14 2.68 10.60
CA PRO A 49 -0.28 3.82 11.49
C PRO A 49 -1.74 4.18 11.81
N ASP A 50 -2.65 4.02 10.84
CA ASP A 50 -4.06 4.31 11.02
C ASP A 50 -4.74 3.34 12.00
N PHE A 51 -4.30 2.08 12.06
CA PHE A 51 -4.80 1.09 13.01
C PHE A 51 -4.48 1.42 14.48
N LYS A 52 -3.44 2.24 14.70
CA LYS A 52 -3.01 2.72 16.02
C LYS A 52 -3.62 4.07 16.39
N SER A 53 -4.20 4.77 15.42
CA SER A 53 -4.76 6.12 15.61
C SER A 53 -6.19 6.05 16.13
N THR A 54 -6.44 6.53 17.34
CA THR A 54 -7.78 6.59 17.94
C THR A 54 -8.73 7.55 17.21
N ASP A 55 -8.19 8.44 16.36
CA ASP A 55 -9.01 9.33 15.52
C ASP A 55 -9.57 8.60 14.29
N LYS A 56 -9.00 7.43 13.92
CA LYS A 56 -9.38 6.68 12.73
C LYS A 56 -9.97 5.31 13.04
N ALA A 57 -9.38 4.60 13.98
CA ALA A 57 -9.76 3.24 14.34
C ALA A 57 -10.17 3.16 15.82
N PRO A 58 -11.08 2.23 16.19
CA PRO A 58 -11.43 1.97 17.58
C PRO A 58 -10.21 1.58 18.42
N GLU A 59 -10.24 1.89 19.71
CA GLU A 59 -9.21 1.47 20.66
C GLU A 59 -8.99 -0.06 20.60
N GLY A 60 -7.72 -0.48 20.57
CA GLY A 60 -7.34 -1.89 20.46
C GLY A 60 -7.62 -2.52 19.08
N PHE A 61 -7.90 -1.71 18.05
CA PHE A 61 -8.12 -2.23 16.69
C PHE A 61 -6.86 -2.89 16.12
N TYR A 62 -5.70 -2.29 16.35
CA TYR A 62 -4.40 -2.80 15.89
C TYR A 62 -4.18 -4.28 16.27
N ASP A 63 -4.55 -4.68 17.49
CA ASP A 63 -4.35 -6.04 18.01
C ASP A 63 -5.30 -7.07 17.36
N LYS A 64 -6.29 -6.62 16.62
CA LYS A 64 -7.27 -7.47 15.93
C LYS A 64 -6.95 -7.66 14.45
N VAL A 65 -5.97 -6.94 13.92
CA VAL A 65 -5.61 -7.00 12.51
C VAL A 65 -4.59 -8.10 12.26
N GLY A 66 -4.81 -8.90 11.23
CA GLY A 66 -3.84 -9.84 10.70
C GLY A 66 -3.51 -9.53 9.25
N ILE A 67 -2.37 -10.00 8.78
CA ILE A 67 -1.86 -9.77 7.43
C ILE A 67 -1.85 -11.10 6.67
N MET A 68 -2.24 -11.06 5.40
CA MET A 68 -2.16 -12.23 4.52
C MET A 68 -1.85 -11.81 3.08
N LEU A 69 -1.23 -12.70 2.33
CA LEU A 69 -1.12 -12.55 0.87
C LEU A 69 -2.48 -12.82 0.21
N LEU A 70 -2.65 -12.29 -0.98
CA LEU A 70 -3.78 -12.67 -1.84
C LEU A 70 -3.79 -14.19 -2.10
N PRO A 71 -4.96 -14.78 -2.39
CA PRO A 71 -5.05 -16.20 -2.74
C PRO A 71 -4.05 -16.58 -3.83
N GLY A 72 -3.38 -17.73 -3.65
CA GLY A 72 -2.29 -18.16 -4.53
C GLY A 72 -0.90 -17.61 -4.18
N SER A 73 -0.78 -16.92 -3.04
CA SER A 73 0.48 -16.30 -2.57
C SER A 73 0.98 -15.19 -3.51
N GLY A 74 0.05 -14.45 -4.11
CA GLY A 74 0.34 -13.27 -4.92
C GLY A 74 0.40 -12.00 -4.09
N MET A 75 1.18 -11.04 -4.56
CA MET A 75 1.28 -9.70 -3.99
C MET A 75 1.24 -8.66 -5.12
N GLU A 76 0.46 -7.60 -4.95
CA GLU A 76 0.55 -6.45 -5.82
C GLU A 76 1.73 -5.58 -5.38
N SER A 77 2.59 -5.23 -6.33
CA SER A 77 3.64 -4.25 -6.12
C SER A 77 3.14 -2.90 -6.62
N VAL A 78 2.84 -2.02 -5.68
CA VAL A 78 2.50 -0.63 -5.99
C VAL A 78 3.82 0.13 -6.09
N PRO A 79 4.23 0.59 -7.29
CA PRO A 79 5.43 1.39 -7.40
C PRO A 79 5.23 2.68 -6.61
N THR A 80 6.20 3.01 -5.78
CA THR A 80 6.22 4.30 -5.10
C THR A 80 6.22 5.41 -6.14
N PRO A 81 5.44 6.49 -5.95
CA PRO A 81 5.53 7.65 -6.84
C PRO A 81 6.98 8.11 -6.97
N GLY A 82 7.43 8.25 -8.19
CA GLY A 82 8.78 8.74 -8.45
C GLY A 82 8.83 10.27 -8.37
N ASP A 83 9.83 10.81 -7.69
CA ASP A 83 10.07 12.24 -7.66
C ASP A 83 10.81 12.70 -8.91
N MET A 84 10.32 13.77 -9.51
CA MET A 84 10.90 14.35 -10.73
C MET A 84 11.34 15.79 -10.48
N VAL A 85 12.55 16.11 -10.94
CA VAL A 85 13.06 17.50 -10.89
C VAL A 85 12.55 18.27 -12.10
N GLY A 86 11.52 19.11 -11.90
CA GLY A 86 10.92 19.95 -12.95
C GLY A 86 11.64 21.29 -13.18
N ALA A 87 12.63 21.64 -12.36
CA ALA A 87 13.38 22.88 -12.49
C ALA A 87 14.32 22.87 -13.70
N LYS A 88 14.47 24.05 -14.34
CA LYS A 88 15.45 24.26 -15.43
C LYS A 88 16.68 25.03 -14.97
N ASP A 89 16.59 25.74 -13.87
CA ASP A 89 17.68 26.51 -13.25
C ASP A 89 18.68 25.57 -12.59
N PRO A 90 19.99 25.67 -12.86
CA PRO A 90 21.01 24.77 -12.33
C PRO A 90 21.09 24.72 -10.81
N ASP A 91 20.91 25.86 -10.14
CA ASP A 91 21.00 25.91 -8.67
C ASP A 91 19.77 25.26 -8.03
N LYS A 92 18.60 25.44 -8.62
CA LYS A 92 17.36 24.75 -8.21
C LYS A 92 17.44 23.24 -8.44
N ILE A 93 18.01 22.81 -9.58
CA ILE A 93 18.27 21.39 -9.85
C ILE A 93 19.20 20.82 -8.77
N LYS A 94 20.29 21.51 -8.47
CA LYS A 94 21.25 21.07 -7.44
C LYS A 94 20.59 20.95 -6.07
N ALA A 95 19.76 21.92 -5.69
CA ALA A 95 19.03 21.89 -4.43
C ALA A 95 18.01 20.73 -4.39
N ALA A 96 17.25 20.52 -5.47
CA ALA A 96 16.30 19.39 -5.57
C ALA A 96 17.01 18.03 -5.49
N VAL A 97 18.14 17.87 -6.19
CA VAL A 97 18.93 16.62 -6.10
C VAL A 97 19.49 16.40 -4.69
N ALA A 98 19.90 17.47 -3.99
CA ALA A 98 20.35 17.37 -2.60
C ALA A 98 19.20 16.93 -1.67
N PHE A 99 17.99 17.45 -1.88
CA PHE A 99 16.80 17.04 -1.15
C PHE A 99 16.46 15.57 -1.42
N LEU A 100 16.43 15.12 -2.67
CA LEU A 100 16.16 13.73 -3.02
C LEU A 100 17.19 12.76 -2.40
N LYS A 101 18.45 13.14 -2.39
CA LYS A 101 19.50 12.35 -1.70
C LYS A 101 19.29 12.27 -0.19
N PHE A 102 18.81 13.35 0.42
CA PHE A 102 18.46 13.36 1.84
C PHE A 102 17.26 12.44 2.09
N GLU A 103 16.19 12.61 1.34
CA GLU A 103 14.95 11.82 1.47
C GLU A 103 15.22 10.33 1.26
N THR A 104 15.99 9.96 0.24
CA THR A 104 16.32 8.56 -0.07
C THR A 104 17.50 7.99 0.73
N SER A 105 18.03 8.73 1.73
CA SER A 105 19.03 8.18 2.63
C SER A 105 18.47 7.02 3.46
N ALA A 106 19.31 6.06 3.83
CA ALA A 106 18.90 4.90 4.61
C ALA A 106 18.18 5.29 5.91
N GLU A 107 18.69 6.28 6.61
CA GLU A 107 18.08 6.79 7.85
C GLU A 107 16.65 7.30 7.62
N ASN A 108 16.44 8.12 6.58
CA ASN A 108 15.13 8.69 6.33
C ASN A 108 14.14 7.67 5.76
N GLN A 109 14.60 6.69 5.00
CA GLN A 109 13.73 5.60 4.57
C GLN A 109 13.29 4.70 5.73
N ILE A 110 14.15 4.48 6.74
CA ILE A 110 13.75 3.77 7.97
C ILE A 110 12.72 4.62 8.77
N LYS A 111 12.93 5.92 8.87
CA LYS A 111 11.94 6.82 9.51
C LYS A 111 10.61 6.83 8.77
N ALA A 112 10.63 6.83 7.44
CA ALA A 112 9.41 6.76 6.62
C ALA A 112 8.66 5.43 6.82
N LEU A 113 9.38 4.33 6.96
CA LEU A 113 8.79 3.04 7.31
C LEU A 113 8.13 3.09 8.71
N GLU A 114 8.84 3.62 9.70
CA GLU A 114 8.35 3.71 11.08
C GLU A 114 7.12 4.62 11.22
N MET A 115 7.14 5.78 10.58
CA MET A 115 6.10 6.81 10.76
C MET A 115 4.89 6.63 9.85
N ALA A 116 5.11 6.11 8.65
CA ALA A 116 4.09 6.08 7.60
C ALA A 116 3.91 4.72 6.92
N GLY A 117 4.59 3.67 7.39
CA GLY A 117 4.52 2.34 6.78
C GLY A 117 5.11 2.28 5.37
N LEU A 118 5.86 3.31 4.95
CA LEU A 118 6.48 3.36 3.62
C LEU A 118 7.73 2.51 3.58
N GLN A 119 7.71 1.50 2.73
CA GLN A 119 8.83 0.57 2.65
C GLN A 119 10.04 1.18 1.96
N PRO A 120 11.27 0.84 2.43
CA PRO A 120 12.48 1.25 1.75
C PRO A 120 12.50 0.79 0.29
N VAL A 121 12.86 1.69 -0.61
CA VAL A 121 12.98 1.38 -2.06
C VAL A 121 14.28 0.65 -2.40
N SER A 122 15.26 0.65 -1.49
CA SER A 122 16.53 -0.03 -1.67
C SER A 122 16.59 -1.34 -0.88
N SER A 123 16.90 -2.42 -1.56
CA SER A 123 17.10 -3.74 -0.95
C SER A 123 18.33 -3.81 -0.01
N ASN A 124 19.20 -2.82 -0.05
CA ASN A 124 20.39 -2.76 0.80
C ASN A 124 20.13 -2.12 2.18
N ILE A 125 18.89 -1.68 2.43
CA ILE A 125 18.51 -1.09 3.71
C ILE A 125 17.98 -2.20 4.60
N GLU A 126 18.72 -2.51 5.66
CA GLU A 126 18.28 -3.46 6.68
C GLU A 126 17.33 -2.77 7.65
N VAL A 127 16.14 -3.33 7.82
CA VAL A 127 15.17 -2.84 8.80
C VAL A 127 15.64 -3.24 10.19
N PRO A 128 15.81 -2.27 11.12
CA PRO A 128 16.28 -2.54 12.48
C PRO A 128 15.37 -3.54 13.22
N GLN A 129 15.98 -4.43 14.00
CA GLN A 129 15.23 -5.39 14.80
C GLN A 129 14.32 -4.68 15.82
N SER A 130 14.78 -3.57 16.39
CA SER A 130 13.97 -2.75 17.31
C SER A 130 12.66 -2.28 16.72
N LEU A 131 12.63 -1.97 15.41
CA LEU A 131 11.39 -1.58 14.72
C LEU A 131 10.45 -2.79 14.57
N LYS A 132 10.98 -3.95 14.22
CA LYS A 132 10.19 -5.19 14.13
C LYS A 132 9.61 -5.60 15.48
N ASP A 133 10.36 -5.40 16.56
CA ASP A 133 9.92 -5.71 17.93
C ASP A 133 8.84 -4.72 18.42
N SER A 134 8.93 -3.45 18.01
CA SER A 134 7.95 -2.41 18.40
C SER A 134 6.69 -2.39 17.53
N ASP A 135 6.74 -2.98 16.33
CA ASP A 135 5.62 -3.06 15.39
C ASP A 135 5.48 -4.47 14.80
N PRO A 136 4.81 -5.39 15.52
CA PRO A 136 4.59 -6.77 15.06
C PRO A 136 3.89 -6.87 13.70
N LEU A 137 2.89 -6.03 13.41
CA LEU A 137 2.23 -6.04 12.09
C LEU A 137 3.18 -5.64 10.97
N MET A 138 4.08 -4.70 11.20
CA MET A 138 5.11 -4.35 10.22
C MET A 138 6.09 -5.50 10.03
N ALA A 139 6.47 -6.20 11.11
CA ALA A 139 7.29 -7.40 11.02
C ALA A 139 6.62 -8.49 10.18
N ASP A 140 5.32 -8.73 10.40
CA ASP A 140 4.51 -9.67 9.62
C ASP A 140 4.44 -9.30 8.15
N VAL A 141 4.28 -8.01 7.82
CA VAL A 141 4.31 -7.53 6.42
C VAL A 141 5.64 -7.87 5.76
N LEU A 142 6.75 -7.56 6.39
CA LEU A 142 8.09 -7.83 5.85
C LEU A 142 8.33 -9.33 5.66
N GLU A 143 7.87 -10.15 6.60
CA GLU A 143 7.98 -11.60 6.51
C GLU A 143 7.11 -12.18 5.39
N ILE A 144 5.83 -11.77 5.32
CA ILE A 144 4.88 -12.25 4.32
C ILE A 144 5.31 -11.87 2.91
N GLN A 145 5.83 -10.68 2.72
CA GLN A 145 6.35 -10.24 1.42
C GLN A 145 7.48 -11.14 0.92
N SER A 146 8.36 -11.59 1.81
CA SER A 146 9.43 -12.53 1.45
C SER A 146 8.91 -13.89 0.98
N LYS A 147 7.67 -14.24 1.32
CA LYS A 147 6.99 -15.49 0.97
C LYS A 147 6.12 -15.39 -0.28
N ALA A 148 6.00 -14.19 -0.87
CA ALA A 148 5.22 -13.99 -2.09
C ALA A 148 5.84 -14.78 -3.26
N LYS A 149 5.03 -15.63 -3.90
CA LYS A 149 5.46 -16.41 -5.07
C LYS A 149 5.38 -15.60 -6.36
N TYR A 150 4.47 -14.66 -6.40
CA TYR A 150 4.21 -13.80 -7.57
C TYR A 150 4.08 -12.37 -7.10
N THR A 151 4.71 -11.48 -7.86
CA THR A 151 4.54 -10.03 -7.72
C THR A 151 4.06 -9.48 -9.05
N TYR A 152 2.97 -8.73 -9.04
CA TYR A 152 2.46 -8.06 -10.24
C TYR A 152 2.32 -6.58 -9.97
N GLY A 153 2.65 -5.79 -10.98
CA GLY A 153 2.48 -4.34 -10.93
C GLY A 153 1.04 -3.93 -11.20
N GLN A 154 0.76 -2.67 -10.92
CA GLN A 154 -0.54 -2.09 -11.22
C GLN A 154 -0.82 -2.08 -12.72
N ASN A 155 -2.05 -2.34 -13.12
CA ASN A 155 -2.48 -2.33 -14.51
C ASN A 155 -2.19 -1.00 -15.21
N GLN A 156 -2.28 0.12 -14.48
CA GLN A 156 -1.96 1.46 -14.99
C GLN A 156 -0.52 1.59 -15.50
N ALA A 157 0.40 0.76 -15.04
CA ALA A 157 1.78 0.77 -15.51
C ALA A 157 1.96 0.06 -16.88
N TYR A 158 1.00 -0.78 -17.29
CA TYR A 158 1.13 -1.65 -18.47
C TYR A 158 0.07 -1.43 -19.53
N TRP A 159 -1.03 -0.77 -19.22
CA TRP A 159 -2.16 -0.60 -20.13
C TRP A 159 -2.18 0.82 -20.70
N TYR A 160 -2.69 0.94 -21.91
CA TYR A 160 -2.95 2.24 -22.52
C TYR A 160 -4.07 2.97 -21.76
N GLN A 161 -3.99 4.29 -21.68
CA GLN A 161 -4.92 5.10 -20.89
C GLN A 161 -6.39 4.87 -21.29
N ASN A 162 -6.69 4.76 -22.58
CA ASN A 162 -8.05 4.48 -23.05
C ASN A 162 -8.61 3.11 -22.58
N VAL A 163 -7.75 2.13 -22.33
CA VAL A 163 -8.16 0.85 -21.75
C VAL A 163 -8.45 1.00 -20.25
N ILE A 164 -7.59 1.74 -19.54
CA ILE A 164 -7.77 2.05 -18.12
C ILE A 164 -9.11 2.79 -17.91
N ASP A 165 -9.40 3.78 -18.74
CA ASP A 165 -10.61 4.60 -18.66
C ASP A 165 -11.89 3.76 -18.80
N VAL A 166 -11.87 2.71 -19.61
CA VAL A 166 -13.00 1.76 -19.75
C VAL A 166 -13.21 0.93 -18.49
N PHE A 167 -12.13 0.56 -17.80
CA PHE A 167 -12.23 -0.23 -16.56
C PHE A 167 -12.51 0.62 -15.31
N SER A 168 -12.26 1.92 -15.38
CA SER A 168 -12.43 2.84 -14.25
C SER A 168 -13.80 3.51 -14.21
N ASN A 169 -14.60 3.41 -15.27
CA ASN A 169 -15.96 3.92 -15.40
C ASN A 169 -16.99 2.78 -15.42
#